data_7e59d966b149c434ef2f2aed1c781d9b
#
_entry.id   7e59d966b149c434ef2f2aed1c781d9b
#
_cell.length_a   1.000
_cell.length_b   1.000
_cell.length_c   1.000
_cell.angle_alpha   90.00
_cell.angle_beta   90.00
_cell.angle_gamma   90.00
#
_symmetry.space_group_name_H-M   'P 1'
#
loop_
_entity.id
_entity.type
_entity.pdbx_description
1 polymer ?
#
loop_
_entity_poly.entity_id
_entity_poly.type
_entity_poly.pdbx_seq_one_letter_code
_entity_poly.pdbx_strand_id
1 'polypeptide(L)'
;MRALILSAVLGLACAVATADQPVFDQVTIRLFEQADAEILAVARRLYSTRFDATRTRTLGVEIAASHVAPESAAEVPVDCTMQKPDGSAYSADRPLILAIAAGATYSSSVGLPWRAADADGWQPGEYAIECRIAGQVVAESRIEIVQNEPDVAGTDIRVAAIRLFPTERTLPARDERRYSSTLVAAETNHIGVELEFTHAPLGQAMRIPVECYYFWPDGQTSPAVMLSYEPQATWAGGYSAGAIGWDQPGHWLPGIYTVTCMIGGRPVIVDRFDLT
;
A
#
# COMPACT_ATOMS: atom_id res chain seq x y z
N MET A 1 20.08 -55.96 -54.27
CA MET A 1 20.89 -55.01 -53.48
C MET A 1 20.16 -53.70 -53.41
N ARG A 2 19.55 -53.37 -52.28
CA ARG A 2 18.88 -52.10 -52.01
C ARG A 2 19.72 -51.31 -51.03
N ALA A 3 20.25 -50.20 -51.46
CA ALA A 3 21.03 -49.29 -50.59
C ALA A 3 20.07 -48.47 -49.71
N LEU A 4 20.23 -48.59 -48.40
CA LEU A 4 19.59 -47.71 -47.40
C LEU A 4 20.45 -46.48 -47.27
N ILE A 5 19.86 -45.32 -47.61
CA ILE A 5 20.43 -44.01 -47.31
C ILE A 5 19.92 -43.59 -45.91
N LEU A 6 20.83 -43.54 -44.93
CA LEU A 6 20.58 -43.04 -43.59
C LEU A 6 20.78 -41.51 -43.61
N SER A 7 19.70 -40.75 -43.59
CA SER A 7 19.75 -39.28 -43.39
C SER A 7 19.87 -38.99 -41.91
N ALA A 8 21.01 -38.52 -41.46
CA ALA A 8 21.21 -37.99 -40.14
C ALA A 8 20.65 -36.53 -40.10
N VAL A 9 19.53 -36.33 -39.38
CA VAL A 9 19.02 -35.01 -39.04
C VAL A 9 19.82 -34.50 -37.84
N LEU A 10 20.75 -33.59 -38.04
CA LEU A 10 21.37 -32.82 -36.97
C LEU A 10 20.32 -31.84 -36.43
N GLY A 11 19.72 -32.15 -35.29
CA GLY A 11 18.90 -31.20 -34.53
C GLY A 11 19.83 -30.18 -33.89
N LEU A 12 19.86 -28.95 -34.42
CA LEU A 12 20.41 -27.80 -33.69
C LEU A 12 19.46 -27.51 -32.53
N ALA A 13 19.83 -27.93 -31.33
CA ALA A 13 19.22 -27.45 -30.12
C ALA A 13 19.69 -25.99 -29.94
N CYS A 14 18.86 -25.04 -30.35
CA CYS A 14 18.99 -23.67 -29.85
C CYS A 14 18.80 -23.68 -28.36
N ALA A 15 19.90 -23.62 -27.60
CA ALA A 15 19.84 -23.23 -26.18
C ALA A 15 19.30 -21.80 -26.15
N VAL A 16 18.02 -21.66 -25.83
CA VAL A 16 17.47 -20.36 -25.42
C VAL A 16 18.18 -20.06 -24.11
N ALA A 17 19.11 -19.11 -24.14
CA ALA A 17 19.69 -18.54 -22.94
C ALA A 17 18.51 -17.99 -22.13
N THR A 18 18.15 -18.66 -21.06
CA THR A 18 17.25 -18.09 -20.04
C THR A 18 18.02 -16.91 -19.48
N ALA A 19 17.59 -15.68 -19.83
CA ALA A 19 18.08 -14.50 -19.16
C ALA A 19 17.94 -14.76 -17.66
N ASP A 20 19.02 -14.58 -16.90
CA ASP A 20 19.00 -14.73 -15.45
C ASP A 20 17.87 -13.88 -14.90
N GLN A 21 16.86 -14.55 -14.36
CA GLN A 21 15.74 -13.82 -13.74
C GLN A 21 16.28 -13.03 -12.53
N PRO A 22 15.85 -11.79 -12.36
CA PRO A 22 16.27 -11.00 -11.20
C PRO A 22 15.96 -11.74 -9.90
N VAL A 23 16.92 -11.78 -9.00
CA VAL A 23 16.73 -12.35 -7.68
C VAL A 23 16.08 -11.29 -6.80
N PHE A 24 14.87 -11.57 -6.35
CA PHE A 24 14.11 -10.69 -5.49
C PHE A 24 14.41 -11.03 -4.02
N ASP A 25 14.77 -10.00 -3.24
CA ASP A 25 14.94 -10.12 -1.79
C ASP A 25 13.59 -10.04 -1.10
N GLN A 26 12.72 -9.14 -1.61
CA GLN A 26 11.38 -8.94 -1.10
C GLN A 26 10.45 -8.40 -2.18
N VAL A 27 9.21 -8.91 -2.21
CA VAL A 27 8.12 -8.37 -3.05
C VAL A 27 6.92 -8.07 -2.16
N THR A 28 6.31 -6.92 -2.36
CA THR A 28 5.19 -6.45 -1.55
C THR A 28 4.04 -5.99 -2.42
N ILE A 29 2.82 -6.11 -1.87
CA ILE A 29 1.59 -5.69 -2.52
C ILE A 29 0.97 -4.59 -1.68
N ARG A 30 0.60 -3.48 -2.32
CA ARG A 30 -0.17 -2.39 -1.73
C ARG A 30 -1.41 -2.15 -2.57
N LEU A 31 -2.55 -2.01 -1.93
CA LEU A 31 -3.80 -1.75 -2.63
C LEU A 31 -4.30 -0.35 -2.33
N PHE A 32 -4.98 0.24 -3.32
CA PHE A 32 -5.57 1.56 -3.20
C PHE A 32 -6.88 1.63 -3.98
N GLU A 33 -7.77 2.52 -3.55
CA GLU A 33 -9.01 2.80 -4.25
C GLU A 33 -8.76 3.72 -5.44
N GLN A 34 -9.44 3.43 -6.55
CA GLN A 34 -9.37 4.17 -7.79
C GLN A 34 -10.79 4.44 -8.29
N ALA A 35 -11.15 5.71 -8.46
CA ALA A 35 -12.46 6.09 -8.98
C ALA A 35 -12.52 5.99 -10.51
N ASP A 36 -11.45 6.41 -11.19
CA ASP A 36 -11.36 6.53 -12.64
C ASP A 36 -10.48 5.43 -13.27
N ALA A 37 -10.52 5.33 -14.58
CA ALA A 37 -9.68 4.38 -15.32
C ALA A 37 -8.21 4.83 -15.43
N GLU A 38 -7.91 6.09 -15.14
CA GLU A 38 -6.56 6.63 -15.14
C GLU A 38 -5.87 6.35 -13.81
N ILE A 39 -4.68 5.76 -13.88
CA ILE A 39 -3.89 5.42 -12.69
C ILE A 39 -3.49 6.69 -11.95
N LEU A 40 -3.91 6.82 -10.70
CA LEU A 40 -3.54 7.94 -9.85
C LEU A 40 -2.02 8.05 -9.71
N ALA A 41 -1.52 9.28 -9.76
CA ALA A 41 -0.15 9.58 -9.37
C ALA A 41 0.12 9.07 -7.95
N VAL A 42 1.33 8.59 -7.71
CA VAL A 42 1.72 7.98 -6.42
C VAL A 42 1.34 8.81 -5.20
N ALA A 43 1.52 10.15 -5.28
CA ALA A 43 1.16 11.07 -4.20
C ALA A 43 -0.36 11.17 -3.91
N ARG A 44 -1.20 10.58 -4.77
CA ARG A 44 -2.66 10.60 -4.62
C ARG A 44 -3.26 9.24 -4.28
N ARG A 45 -2.44 8.19 -4.18
CA ARG A 45 -2.91 6.84 -3.86
C ARG A 45 -3.08 6.69 -2.36
N LEU A 46 -4.30 6.36 -1.94
CA LEU A 46 -4.63 6.04 -0.56
C LEU A 46 -4.56 4.51 -0.41
N TYR A 47 -3.45 4.03 0.14
CA TYR A 47 -3.28 2.61 0.39
C TYR A 47 -4.09 2.17 1.60
N SER A 48 -4.81 1.06 1.45
CA SER A 48 -5.64 0.48 2.50
C SER A 48 -5.69 -1.04 2.38
N THR A 49 -6.02 -1.68 3.49
CA THR A 49 -6.41 -3.10 3.54
C THR A 49 -7.92 -3.27 3.76
N ARG A 50 -8.67 -2.16 3.82
CA ARG A 50 -10.11 -2.16 4.03
C ARG A 50 -10.79 -1.18 3.09
N PHE A 51 -11.85 -1.62 2.43
CA PHE A 51 -12.55 -0.89 1.37
C PHE A 51 -14.07 -1.00 1.55
N ASP A 52 -14.82 0.02 1.10
CA ASP A 52 -16.28 0.03 1.17
C ASP A 52 -16.88 -0.53 -0.14
N ALA A 53 -17.70 -1.56 -0.03
CA ALA A 53 -18.33 -2.26 -1.18
C ALA A 53 -19.15 -1.33 -2.08
N THR A 54 -19.79 -0.30 -1.52
CA THR A 54 -20.69 0.59 -2.25
C THR A 54 -19.97 1.73 -2.96
N ARG A 55 -18.73 2.02 -2.58
CA ARG A 55 -17.94 3.19 -3.05
C ARG A 55 -16.78 2.80 -3.91
N THR A 56 -16.05 1.75 -3.49
CA THR A 56 -14.92 1.25 -4.25
C THR A 56 -15.39 0.72 -5.60
N ARG A 57 -14.96 1.34 -6.67
CA ARG A 57 -15.27 0.89 -8.04
C ARG A 57 -14.16 0.03 -8.59
N THR A 58 -12.93 0.46 -8.38
CA THR A 58 -11.74 -0.21 -8.89
C THR A 58 -10.72 -0.31 -7.78
N LEU A 59 -10.12 -1.46 -7.62
CA LEU A 59 -8.95 -1.68 -6.77
C LEU A 59 -7.70 -1.63 -7.62
N GLY A 60 -6.84 -0.67 -7.32
CA GLY A 60 -5.50 -0.60 -7.85
C GLY A 60 -4.55 -1.42 -7.01
N VAL A 61 -3.56 -2.01 -7.65
CA VAL A 61 -2.46 -2.71 -6.99
C VAL A 61 -1.14 -2.06 -7.37
N GLU A 62 -0.32 -1.82 -6.38
CA GLU A 62 1.10 -1.50 -6.55
C GLU A 62 1.91 -2.67 -6.04
N ILE A 63 2.80 -3.18 -6.90
CA ILE A 63 3.81 -4.16 -6.53
C ILE A 63 5.12 -3.42 -6.43
N ALA A 64 5.79 -3.58 -5.29
CA ALA A 64 7.10 -3.04 -5.03
C ALA A 64 8.05 -4.18 -4.71
N ALA A 65 9.27 -4.14 -5.25
CA ALA A 65 10.26 -5.18 -5.06
C ALA A 65 11.64 -4.59 -4.78
N SER A 66 12.32 -5.14 -3.77
CA SER A 66 13.76 -5.03 -3.63
C SER A 66 14.42 -6.24 -4.29
N HIS A 67 15.54 -6.03 -4.94
CA HIS A 67 16.21 -7.06 -5.72
C HIS A 67 17.71 -6.78 -5.85
N VAL A 68 18.46 -7.81 -6.17
CA VAL A 68 19.87 -7.65 -6.56
C VAL A 68 19.92 -6.77 -7.83
N ALA A 69 20.85 -5.82 -7.85
CA ALA A 69 21.03 -4.93 -9.00
C ALA A 69 21.38 -5.74 -10.26
N PRO A 70 20.53 -5.74 -11.31
CA PRO A 70 20.84 -6.47 -12.54
C PRO A 70 21.86 -5.69 -13.39
N GLU A 71 22.66 -6.40 -14.18
CA GLU A 71 23.60 -5.79 -15.10
C GLU A 71 22.89 -5.10 -16.29
N SER A 72 21.72 -5.58 -16.67
CA SER A 72 20.91 -5.04 -17.76
C SER A 72 19.47 -4.81 -17.31
N ALA A 73 18.77 -3.89 -17.98
CA ALA A 73 17.35 -3.68 -17.74
C ALA A 73 16.54 -4.93 -18.07
N ALA A 74 15.51 -5.20 -17.27
CA ALA A 74 14.62 -6.35 -17.43
C ALA A 74 13.15 -5.96 -17.24
N GLU A 75 12.26 -6.68 -17.90
CA GLU A 75 10.82 -6.62 -17.69
C GLU A 75 10.35 -7.95 -17.13
N VAL A 76 9.77 -7.93 -15.95
CA VAL A 76 9.30 -9.15 -15.25
C VAL A 76 7.79 -9.12 -15.18
N PRO A 77 7.09 -10.06 -15.86
CA PRO A 77 5.65 -10.19 -15.70
C PRO A 77 5.30 -10.74 -14.32
N VAL A 78 4.32 -10.14 -13.69
CA VAL A 78 3.79 -10.51 -12.38
C VAL A 78 2.30 -10.81 -12.53
N ASP A 79 1.92 -12.05 -12.33
CA ASP A 79 0.54 -12.52 -12.39
C ASP A 79 -0.10 -12.44 -11.01
N CYS A 80 -1.15 -11.62 -10.86
CA CYS A 80 -1.86 -11.48 -9.61
C CYS A 80 -3.27 -12.04 -9.72
N THR A 81 -3.67 -12.82 -8.73
CA THR A 81 -5.01 -13.40 -8.58
C THR A 81 -5.60 -12.94 -7.26
N MET A 82 -6.88 -12.59 -7.26
CA MET A 82 -7.64 -12.27 -6.06
C MET A 82 -8.68 -13.37 -5.85
N GLN A 83 -8.66 -13.99 -4.68
CA GLN A 83 -9.69 -14.94 -4.26
C GLN A 83 -10.79 -14.20 -3.53
N LYS A 84 -12.04 -14.41 -3.95
CA LYS A 84 -13.24 -13.82 -3.34
C LYS A 84 -13.67 -14.57 -2.08
N PRO A 85 -14.55 -14.00 -1.27
CA PRO A 85 -15.11 -14.66 -0.08
C PRO A 85 -15.81 -15.99 -0.36
N ASP A 86 -16.37 -16.17 -1.57
CA ASP A 86 -17.00 -17.42 -2.01
C ASP A 86 -16.00 -18.48 -2.51
N GLY A 87 -14.71 -18.18 -2.46
CA GLY A 87 -13.63 -19.05 -2.93
C GLY A 87 -13.38 -19.00 -4.45
N SER A 88 -14.19 -18.27 -5.22
CA SER A 88 -13.93 -18.08 -6.64
C SER A 88 -12.74 -17.13 -6.87
N ALA A 89 -12.00 -17.34 -7.96
CA ALA A 89 -10.85 -16.52 -8.29
C ALA A 89 -11.23 -15.38 -9.25
N TYR A 90 -10.59 -14.23 -9.02
CA TYR A 90 -10.63 -13.06 -9.89
C TYR A 90 -9.21 -12.85 -10.43
N SER A 91 -8.96 -13.31 -11.65
CA SER A 91 -7.66 -13.10 -12.29
C SER A 91 -7.60 -11.69 -12.90
N ALA A 92 -6.43 -11.08 -12.87
CA ALA A 92 -6.19 -9.87 -13.63
C ALA A 92 -6.28 -10.16 -15.14
N ASP A 93 -6.85 -9.24 -15.91
CA ASP A 93 -6.96 -9.38 -17.37
C ASP A 93 -5.59 -9.43 -18.07
N ARG A 94 -4.58 -8.84 -17.43
CA ARG A 94 -3.20 -8.78 -17.91
C ARG A 94 -2.22 -8.84 -16.75
N PRO A 95 -1.04 -9.47 -16.91
CA PRO A 95 0.01 -9.40 -15.94
C PRO A 95 0.48 -7.95 -15.74
N LEU A 96 0.91 -7.64 -14.54
CA LEU A 96 1.65 -6.42 -14.26
C LEU A 96 3.08 -6.59 -14.76
N ILE A 97 3.65 -5.55 -15.32
CA ILE A 97 5.06 -5.58 -15.76
C ILE A 97 5.90 -4.79 -14.77
N LEU A 98 6.77 -5.48 -14.05
CA LEU A 98 7.78 -4.86 -13.21
C LEU A 98 9.00 -4.52 -14.05
N ALA A 99 9.14 -3.25 -14.41
CA ALA A 99 10.28 -2.76 -15.15
C ALA A 99 11.46 -2.51 -14.19
N ILE A 100 12.57 -3.21 -14.41
CA ILE A 100 13.77 -3.14 -13.58
C ILE A 100 14.87 -2.47 -14.41
N ALA A 101 15.35 -1.32 -13.96
CA ALA A 101 16.46 -0.65 -14.61
C ALA A 101 17.81 -1.30 -14.25
N ALA A 102 18.76 -1.28 -15.16
CA ALA A 102 20.11 -1.73 -14.88
C ALA A 102 20.71 -1.00 -13.67
N GLY A 103 21.31 -1.72 -12.76
CA GLY A 103 21.91 -1.18 -11.54
C GLY A 103 20.93 -0.77 -10.45
N ALA A 104 19.62 -0.83 -10.69
CA ALA A 104 18.62 -0.54 -9.67
C ALA A 104 18.52 -1.70 -8.66
N THR A 105 18.23 -1.38 -7.40
CA THR A 105 17.98 -2.34 -6.32
C THR A 105 16.52 -2.34 -5.84
N TYR A 106 15.71 -1.45 -6.43
CA TYR A 106 14.28 -1.31 -6.14
C TYR A 106 13.53 -0.99 -7.41
N SER A 107 12.35 -1.57 -7.54
CA SER A 107 11.42 -1.33 -8.64
C SER A 107 9.98 -1.40 -8.15
N SER A 108 9.09 -0.66 -8.80
CA SER A 108 7.67 -0.77 -8.54
C SER A 108 6.85 -0.69 -9.82
N SER A 109 5.70 -1.35 -9.81
CA SER A 109 4.73 -1.31 -10.89
C SER A 109 3.33 -1.18 -10.36
N VAL A 110 2.45 -0.59 -11.16
CA VAL A 110 1.06 -0.33 -10.79
C VAL A 110 0.12 -0.78 -11.88
N GLY A 111 -0.99 -1.35 -11.48
CA GLY A 111 -2.10 -1.70 -12.36
C GLY A 111 -3.46 -1.51 -11.70
N LEU A 112 -4.50 -1.61 -12.52
CA LEU A 112 -5.90 -1.58 -12.11
C LEU A 112 -6.57 -2.90 -12.49
N PRO A 113 -6.13 -4.03 -11.88
CA PRO A 113 -6.52 -5.35 -12.37
C PRO A 113 -7.96 -5.73 -12.02
N TRP A 114 -8.55 -5.10 -11.01
CA TRP A 114 -9.83 -5.53 -10.49
C TRP A 114 -10.86 -4.40 -10.43
N ARG A 115 -12.03 -4.68 -10.97
CA ARG A 115 -13.19 -3.77 -10.95
C ARG A 115 -14.40 -4.50 -10.39
N ALA A 116 -15.29 -3.76 -9.75
CA ALA A 116 -16.61 -4.30 -9.41
C ALA A 116 -17.27 -4.80 -10.71
N ALA A 117 -17.70 -6.06 -10.71
CA ALA A 117 -18.25 -6.69 -11.91
C ALA A 117 -19.63 -6.12 -12.29
N ASP A 118 -20.40 -5.66 -11.31
CA ASP A 118 -21.79 -5.26 -11.45
C ASP A 118 -22.08 -3.91 -10.80
N ALA A 119 -23.28 -3.39 -11.05
CA ALA A 119 -23.77 -2.16 -10.43
C ALA A 119 -23.86 -2.28 -8.90
N ASP A 120 -23.93 -3.50 -8.37
CA ASP A 120 -24.05 -3.78 -6.92
C ASP A 120 -22.71 -3.65 -6.18
N GLY A 121 -21.59 -3.44 -6.89
CA GLY A 121 -20.27 -3.23 -6.29
C GLY A 121 -19.55 -4.54 -5.93
N TRP A 122 -18.74 -4.45 -4.89
CA TRP A 122 -17.98 -5.58 -4.37
C TRP A 122 -18.81 -6.39 -3.38
N GLN A 123 -18.63 -7.70 -3.38
CA GLN A 123 -19.21 -8.56 -2.34
C GLN A 123 -18.47 -8.29 -1.01
N PRO A 124 -19.17 -8.01 0.10
CA PRO A 124 -18.53 -7.87 1.39
C PRO A 124 -17.85 -9.16 1.86
N GLY A 125 -16.69 -9.04 2.50
CA GLY A 125 -15.94 -10.17 3.02
C GLY A 125 -14.43 -10.02 2.88
N GLU A 126 -13.70 -11.06 3.27
CA GLU A 126 -12.23 -11.13 3.15
C GLU A 126 -11.84 -11.61 1.75
N TYR A 127 -10.90 -10.93 1.13
CA TYR A 127 -10.28 -11.28 -0.13
C TYR A 127 -8.80 -11.57 0.08
N ALA A 128 -8.32 -12.67 -0.50
CA ALA A 128 -6.90 -13.03 -0.50
C ALA A 128 -6.29 -12.70 -1.87
N ILE A 129 -5.14 -12.07 -1.88
CA ILE A 129 -4.43 -11.68 -3.09
C ILE A 129 -3.09 -12.40 -3.10
N GLU A 130 -2.81 -13.04 -4.23
CA GLU A 130 -1.56 -13.75 -4.46
C GLU A 130 -0.95 -13.27 -5.76
N CYS A 131 0.34 -12.90 -5.74
CA CYS A 131 1.09 -12.53 -6.94
C CYS A 131 2.23 -13.52 -7.18
N ARG A 132 2.42 -13.88 -8.45
CA ARG A 132 3.39 -14.87 -8.91
C ARG A 132 4.33 -14.29 -9.97
N ILE A 133 5.58 -14.70 -9.89
CA ILE A 133 6.59 -14.50 -10.93
C ILE A 133 7.05 -15.89 -11.38
N ALA A 134 6.99 -16.15 -12.69
CA ALA A 134 7.33 -17.46 -13.25
C ALA A 134 6.63 -18.65 -12.56
N GLY A 135 5.39 -18.44 -12.10
CA GLY A 135 4.59 -19.45 -11.42
C GLY A 135 4.88 -19.62 -9.91
N GLN A 136 5.91 -18.97 -9.38
CA GLN A 136 6.21 -18.97 -7.95
C GLN A 136 5.51 -17.84 -7.22
N VAL A 137 4.90 -18.10 -6.08
CA VAL A 137 4.31 -17.08 -5.20
C VAL A 137 5.43 -16.21 -4.66
N VAL A 138 5.34 -14.90 -4.92
CA VAL A 138 6.34 -13.91 -4.49
C VAL A 138 5.79 -12.93 -3.47
N ALA A 139 4.47 -12.75 -3.43
CA ALA A 139 3.81 -11.89 -2.46
C ALA A 139 2.35 -12.30 -2.24
N GLU A 140 1.87 -12.12 -1.02
CA GLU A 140 0.49 -12.34 -0.60
C GLU A 140 -0.02 -11.13 0.18
N SER A 141 -1.32 -10.86 0.08
CA SER A 141 -2.00 -9.84 0.86
C SER A 141 -3.44 -10.23 1.14
N ARG A 142 -4.03 -9.63 2.15
CA ARG A 142 -5.45 -9.76 2.45
C ARG A 142 -6.07 -8.41 2.59
N ILE A 143 -7.30 -8.29 2.10
CA ILE A 143 -8.13 -7.10 2.28
C ILE A 143 -9.51 -7.49 2.76
N GLU A 144 -10.14 -6.59 3.46
CA GLU A 144 -11.54 -6.68 3.86
C GLU A 144 -12.37 -5.69 3.04
N ILE A 145 -13.43 -6.17 2.42
CA ILE A 145 -14.44 -5.31 1.81
C ILE A 145 -15.68 -5.34 2.72
N VAL A 146 -16.08 -4.18 3.20
CA VAL A 146 -17.20 -4.02 4.12
C VAL A 146 -18.38 -3.35 3.44
N GLN A 147 -19.60 -3.71 3.84
CA GLN A 147 -20.80 -3.08 3.32
C GLN A 147 -21.24 -1.95 4.24
N ASN A 148 -21.42 -0.75 3.67
CA ASN A 148 -21.93 0.41 4.39
C ASN A 148 -21.19 0.65 5.71
N GLU A 149 -19.88 0.83 5.63
CA GLU A 149 -19.21 1.42 6.79
C GLU A 149 -19.91 2.74 7.10
N PRO A 150 -20.42 2.89 8.33
CA PRO A 150 -21.06 4.14 8.67
C PRO A 150 -20.03 5.23 8.41
N ASP A 151 -20.38 6.19 7.54
CA ASP A 151 -19.79 7.50 7.64
C ASP A 151 -19.71 7.78 9.13
N VAL A 152 -18.72 8.55 9.57
CA VAL A 152 -18.89 9.31 10.81
C VAL A 152 -20.11 10.17 10.53
N ALA A 153 -21.29 9.53 10.73
CA ALA A 153 -22.48 9.69 9.96
C ALA A 153 -22.92 11.15 10.01
N GLY A 154 -23.01 11.79 8.89
CA GLY A 154 -23.55 13.12 8.74
C GLY A 154 -22.66 14.26 9.21
N THR A 155 -21.39 14.00 9.51
CA THR A 155 -20.46 15.05 9.90
C THR A 155 -19.53 15.39 8.74
N ASP A 156 -19.46 16.68 8.40
CA ASP A 156 -18.54 17.24 7.40
C ASP A 156 -17.10 17.33 7.94
N ILE A 157 -16.67 16.31 8.69
CA ILE A 157 -15.35 16.28 9.29
C ILE A 157 -14.32 15.97 8.21
N ARG A 158 -13.37 16.89 8.05
CA ARG A 158 -12.27 16.79 7.11
C ARG A 158 -10.94 16.81 7.84
N VAL A 159 -10.01 15.99 7.39
CA VAL A 159 -8.61 16.11 7.78
C VAL A 159 -7.99 17.18 6.91
N ALA A 160 -7.67 18.32 7.51
CA ALA A 160 -7.11 19.48 6.82
C ALA A 160 -5.60 19.33 6.60
N ALA A 161 -4.91 18.66 7.52
CA ALA A 161 -3.47 18.43 7.42
C ALA A 161 -3.06 17.16 8.19
N ILE A 162 -1.98 16.57 7.72
CA ILE A 162 -1.19 15.58 8.43
C ILE A 162 0.21 16.12 8.61
N ARG A 163 0.80 15.92 9.77
CA ARG A 163 2.16 16.34 10.08
C ARG A 163 2.89 15.25 10.82
N LEU A 164 4.13 15.04 10.47
CA LEU A 164 4.98 14.03 11.07
C LEU A 164 6.10 14.69 11.86
N PHE A 165 6.52 14.05 12.93
CA PHE A 165 7.58 14.55 13.80
C PHE A 165 8.31 13.41 14.52
N PRO A 166 9.63 13.53 14.76
CA PRO A 166 10.34 12.59 15.62
C PRO A 166 9.91 12.80 17.06
N THR A 167 9.79 11.72 17.81
CA THR A 167 9.40 11.77 19.21
C THR A 167 9.98 10.60 19.99
N GLU A 168 9.84 10.67 21.29
CA GLU A 168 10.01 9.56 22.23
C GLU A 168 8.67 8.85 22.43
N ARG A 169 8.62 7.89 23.33
CA ARG A 169 7.39 7.16 23.69
C ARG A 169 6.27 8.08 24.17
N THR A 170 6.62 9.18 24.81
CA THR A 170 5.65 10.20 25.26
C THR A 170 5.60 11.32 24.23
N LEU A 171 4.40 11.67 23.80
CA LEU A 171 4.22 12.78 22.85
C LEU A 171 4.59 14.12 23.53
N PRO A 172 5.42 14.95 22.89
CA PRO A 172 5.70 16.30 23.36
C PRO A 172 4.45 17.20 23.23
N ALA A 173 4.43 18.29 23.98
CA ALA A 173 3.43 19.33 23.80
C ALA A 173 3.42 19.83 22.34
N ARG A 174 2.26 20.30 21.84
CA ARG A 174 2.11 20.62 20.41
C ARG A 174 3.12 21.67 19.94
N ASP A 175 3.40 22.66 20.72
CA ASP A 175 4.34 23.76 20.47
C ASP A 175 5.82 23.32 20.50
N GLU A 176 6.11 22.15 21.07
CA GLU A 176 7.43 21.53 21.11
C GLU A 176 7.70 20.60 19.93
N ARG A 177 6.66 20.24 19.14
CA ARG A 177 6.77 19.30 18.02
C ARG A 177 7.55 19.92 16.86
N ARG A 178 8.55 19.20 16.38
CA ARG A 178 9.37 19.59 15.23
C ARG A 178 8.91 18.81 14.00
N TYR A 179 7.97 19.37 13.27
CA TYR A 179 7.43 18.71 12.07
C TYR A 179 8.44 18.66 10.94
N SER A 180 8.57 17.50 10.31
CA SER A 180 9.45 17.27 9.17
C SER A 180 8.93 16.15 8.28
N SER A 181 9.15 16.27 6.98
CA SER A 181 8.95 15.20 6.00
C SER A 181 10.22 14.36 5.78
N THR A 182 11.33 14.73 6.44
CA THR A 182 12.58 13.98 6.40
C THR A 182 13.11 13.81 7.82
N LEU A 183 13.37 12.57 8.21
CA LEU A 183 13.85 12.19 9.54
C LEU A 183 15.15 11.38 9.39
N VAL A 184 15.95 11.32 10.45
CA VAL A 184 17.19 10.53 10.48
C VAL A 184 16.91 9.18 11.14
N ALA A 185 17.00 8.09 10.39
CA ALA A 185 16.66 6.75 10.85
C ALA A 185 17.47 6.33 12.09
N ALA A 186 18.78 6.65 12.11
CA ALA A 186 19.66 6.32 13.23
C ALA A 186 19.37 7.09 14.53
N GLU A 187 18.63 8.21 14.46
CA GLU A 187 18.32 9.08 15.59
C GLU A 187 16.85 9.00 16.01
N THR A 188 16.00 8.37 15.20
CA THR A 188 14.56 8.36 15.41
C THR A 188 14.15 7.12 16.21
N ASN A 189 13.56 7.34 17.38
CA ASN A 189 12.94 6.29 18.20
C ASN A 189 11.51 6.06 17.76
N HIS A 190 10.67 7.08 17.86
CA HIS A 190 9.27 7.04 17.46
C HIS A 190 8.99 8.10 16.41
N ILE A 191 8.03 7.81 15.55
CA ILE A 191 7.47 8.76 14.59
C ILE A 191 6.05 9.08 15.02
N GLY A 192 5.85 10.34 15.38
CA GLY A 192 4.55 10.89 15.69
C GLY A 192 3.82 11.32 14.43
N VAL A 193 2.51 11.11 14.43
CA VAL A 193 1.58 11.67 13.45
C VAL A 193 0.60 12.58 14.16
N GLU A 194 0.42 13.79 13.63
CA GLU A 194 -0.62 14.72 14.04
C GLU A 194 -1.57 14.95 12.88
N LEU A 195 -2.86 14.80 13.15
CA LEU A 195 -3.94 15.16 12.22
C LEU A 195 -4.63 16.43 12.69
N GLU A 196 -4.83 17.36 11.78
CA GLU A 196 -5.61 18.57 11.99
C GLU A 196 -6.98 18.40 11.33
N PHE A 197 -8.04 18.67 12.09
CA PHE A 197 -9.42 18.49 11.65
C PHE A 197 -10.12 19.83 11.49
N THR A 198 -11.01 19.89 10.50
CA THR A 198 -11.95 21.00 10.30
C THR A 198 -13.35 20.45 10.07
N HIS A 199 -14.35 21.09 10.68
CA HIS A 199 -15.76 20.72 10.53
C HIS A 199 -16.65 21.89 10.99
N ALA A 200 -17.92 21.86 10.63
CA ALA A 200 -18.90 22.72 11.29
C ALA A 200 -19.13 22.26 12.75
N PRO A 201 -19.60 23.14 13.67
CA PRO A 201 -19.98 22.72 14.99
C PRO A 201 -20.94 21.52 14.98
N LEU A 202 -20.62 20.47 15.72
CA LEU A 202 -21.33 19.18 15.65
C LEU A 202 -22.61 19.17 16.48
N GLY A 203 -22.83 20.18 17.32
CA GLY A 203 -24.00 20.26 18.22
C GLY A 203 -23.93 19.32 19.42
N GLN A 204 -23.02 18.37 19.44
CA GLN A 204 -22.76 17.44 20.55
C GLN A 204 -21.28 17.06 20.61
N ALA A 205 -20.82 16.68 21.78
CA ALA A 205 -19.49 16.10 21.93
C ALA A 205 -19.47 14.69 21.31
N MET A 206 -18.41 14.36 20.59
CA MET A 206 -18.23 13.07 19.94
C MET A 206 -16.85 12.50 20.23
N ARG A 207 -16.72 11.19 20.03
CA ARG A 207 -15.43 10.51 19.99
C ARG A 207 -15.28 9.83 18.63
N ILE A 208 -14.23 10.21 17.91
CA ILE A 208 -13.96 9.75 16.56
C ILE A 208 -12.65 8.99 16.58
N PRO A 209 -12.70 7.65 16.48
CA PRO A 209 -11.50 6.84 16.36
C PRO A 209 -10.87 7.07 14.99
N VAL A 210 -9.54 7.17 14.98
CA VAL A 210 -8.75 7.29 13.76
C VAL A 210 -7.64 6.26 13.81
N GLU A 211 -7.47 5.53 12.75
CA GLU A 211 -6.45 4.50 12.59
C GLU A 211 -5.41 4.96 11.59
N CYS A 212 -4.15 5.05 11.97
CA CYS A 212 -3.07 5.38 11.04
C CYS A 212 -2.13 4.19 10.88
N TYR A 213 -1.81 3.84 9.62
CA TYR A 213 -0.90 2.77 9.24
C TYR A 213 0.31 3.34 8.53
N TYR A 214 1.49 2.86 8.88
CA TYR A 214 2.73 3.18 8.21
C TYR A 214 3.11 2.03 7.29
N PHE A 215 3.33 2.34 6.02
CA PHE A 215 3.83 1.41 5.03
C PHE A 215 5.33 1.65 4.86
N TRP A 216 6.12 0.65 5.14
CA TRP A 216 7.56 0.71 5.16
C TRP A 216 8.15 0.60 3.76
N PRO A 217 9.42 1.00 3.56
CA PRO A 217 10.08 0.88 2.25
C PRO A 217 10.12 -0.55 1.74
N ASP A 218 10.25 -1.51 2.64
CA ASP A 218 10.22 -2.95 2.36
C ASP A 218 8.80 -3.50 2.16
N GLY A 219 7.77 -2.64 2.25
CA GLY A 219 6.37 -2.95 2.04
C GLY A 219 5.64 -3.54 3.23
N GLN A 220 6.31 -3.77 4.35
CA GLN A 220 5.60 -4.12 5.57
C GLN A 220 4.67 -3.00 6.01
N THR A 221 3.63 -3.37 6.74
CA THR A 221 2.67 -2.43 7.31
C THR A 221 2.78 -2.49 8.83
N SER A 222 2.80 -1.34 9.49
CA SER A 222 2.77 -1.27 10.94
C SER A 222 1.45 -1.79 11.51
N PRO A 223 1.40 -2.16 12.78
CA PRO A 223 0.14 -2.15 13.54
C PRO A 223 -0.53 -0.77 13.46
N ALA A 224 -1.85 -0.72 13.63
CA ALA A 224 -2.58 0.53 13.64
C ALA A 224 -2.13 1.43 14.81
N VAL A 225 -1.81 2.68 14.49
CA VAL A 225 -1.67 3.74 15.49
C VAL A 225 -3.04 4.32 15.74
N MET A 226 -3.61 4.00 16.91
CA MET A 226 -4.94 4.46 17.27
C MET A 226 -4.88 5.88 17.82
N LEU A 227 -5.59 6.81 17.15
CA LEU A 227 -5.82 8.16 17.63
C LEU A 227 -7.29 8.31 18.02
N SER A 228 -7.58 9.28 18.89
CA SER A 228 -8.95 9.68 19.23
C SER A 228 -9.09 11.17 19.01
N TYR A 229 -9.97 11.58 18.13
CA TYR A 229 -10.38 12.97 18.01
C TYR A 229 -11.68 13.16 18.79
N GLU A 230 -11.68 14.07 19.78
CA GLU A 230 -12.80 14.25 20.72
C GLU A 230 -13.30 15.72 20.69
N PRO A 231 -13.98 16.12 19.58
CA PRO A 231 -14.49 17.48 19.47
C PRO A 231 -15.62 17.74 20.45
N GLN A 232 -15.61 18.95 21.04
CA GLN A 232 -16.74 19.44 21.81
C GLN A 232 -17.84 19.97 20.88
N ALA A 233 -19.06 20.06 21.39
CA ALA A 233 -20.25 20.42 20.61
C ALA A 233 -20.10 21.71 19.75
N THR A 234 -19.34 22.67 20.23
CA THR A 234 -19.17 24.00 19.61
C THR A 234 -17.86 24.15 18.83
N TRP A 235 -16.99 23.13 18.83
CA TRP A 235 -15.73 23.23 18.10
C TRP A 235 -15.96 23.15 16.59
N ALA A 236 -15.16 23.91 15.85
CA ALA A 236 -15.14 23.88 14.39
C ALA A 236 -13.87 23.20 13.83
N GLY A 237 -13.13 22.52 14.67
CA GLY A 237 -11.92 21.79 14.34
C GLY A 237 -11.06 21.49 15.58
N GLY A 238 -9.92 20.88 15.36
CA GLY A 238 -8.99 20.53 16.40
C GLY A 238 -7.88 19.64 15.87
N TYR A 239 -7.23 18.92 16.73
CA TYR A 239 -6.17 17.99 16.34
C TYR A 239 -6.19 16.74 17.21
N SER A 240 -5.59 15.67 16.69
CA SER A 240 -5.26 14.46 17.44
C SER A 240 -3.88 13.98 17.01
N ALA A 241 -3.15 13.33 17.92
CA ALA A 241 -1.83 12.81 17.62
C ALA A 241 -1.58 11.46 18.29
N GLY A 242 -0.71 10.68 17.69
CA GLY A 242 -0.21 9.41 18.21
C GLY A 242 1.19 9.15 17.67
N ALA A 243 1.83 8.09 18.13
CA ALA A 243 3.15 7.71 17.64
C ALA A 243 3.33 6.20 17.63
N ILE A 244 4.27 5.76 16.78
CA ILE A 244 4.75 4.39 16.71
C ILE A 244 6.27 4.39 16.68
N GLY A 245 6.89 3.35 17.21
CA GLY A 245 8.34 3.19 17.18
C GLY A 245 8.85 2.22 18.22
N TRP A 246 10.09 2.37 18.57
CA TRP A 246 10.82 1.51 19.50
C TRP A 246 11.48 2.34 20.60
N ASP A 247 11.75 1.71 21.72
CA ASP A 247 12.39 2.38 22.86
C ASP A 247 13.88 2.75 22.59
N GLN A 248 14.44 2.27 21.49
CA GLN A 248 15.80 2.58 21.04
C GLN A 248 15.80 3.01 19.57
N PRO A 249 16.69 3.94 19.16
CA PRO A 249 16.84 4.36 17.78
C PRO A 249 17.48 3.27 16.92
N GLY A 250 17.47 3.49 15.59
CA GLY A 250 18.15 2.61 14.63
C GLY A 250 17.35 1.38 14.18
N HIS A 251 16.09 1.26 14.57
CA HIS A 251 15.19 0.18 14.08
C HIS A 251 14.42 0.57 12.83
N TRP A 252 14.40 1.84 12.48
CA TRP A 252 13.78 2.29 11.24
C TRP A 252 14.70 2.02 10.06
N LEU A 253 14.15 1.45 8.99
CA LEU A 253 14.88 1.26 7.74
C LEU A 253 14.96 2.59 6.99
N PRO A 254 16.13 2.97 6.42
CA PRO A 254 16.18 4.10 5.51
C PRO A 254 15.27 3.89 4.29
N GLY A 255 14.64 4.96 3.82
CA GLY A 255 13.79 4.94 2.64
C GLY A 255 12.49 5.71 2.78
N ILE A 256 11.65 5.64 1.76
CA ILE A 256 10.38 6.37 1.68
C ILE A 256 9.27 5.57 2.36
N TYR A 257 8.63 6.19 3.32
CA TYR A 257 7.46 5.69 4.02
C TYR A 257 6.18 6.36 3.52
N THR A 258 5.08 5.64 3.60
CA THR A 258 3.75 6.22 3.40
C THR A 258 2.97 6.03 4.70
N VAL A 259 2.28 7.08 5.16
CA VAL A 259 1.32 6.99 6.25
C VAL A 259 -0.08 7.23 5.70
N THR A 260 -1.00 6.33 6.01
CA THR A 260 -2.41 6.44 5.64
C THR A 260 -3.24 6.44 6.91
N CYS A 261 -4.09 7.45 7.10
CA CYS A 261 -5.00 7.50 8.22
C CYS A 261 -6.44 7.29 7.76
N MET A 262 -7.20 6.56 8.56
CA MET A 262 -8.57 6.13 8.27
C MET A 262 -9.52 6.53 9.38
N ILE A 263 -10.75 6.89 9.02
CA ILE A 263 -11.88 7.09 9.92
C ILE A 263 -13.00 6.17 9.46
N GLY A 264 -13.49 5.32 10.35
CA GLY A 264 -14.52 4.35 10.01
C GLY A 264 -14.09 3.43 8.83
N GLY A 265 -12.83 3.01 8.80
CA GLY A 265 -12.26 2.19 7.74
C GLY A 265 -12.00 2.89 6.41
N ARG A 266 -12.24 4.21 6.31
CA ARG A 266 -11.99 5.00 5.10
C ARG A 266 -10.71 5.76 5.19
N PRO A 267 -9.87 5.70 4.16
CA PRO A 267 -8.73 6.58 4.05
C PRO A 267 -9.23 8.04 3.97
N VAL A 268 -8.75 8.87 4.91
CA VAL A 268 -9.10 10.30 4.95
C VAL A 268 -7.94 11.19 4.56
N ILE A 269 -6.71 10.70 4.73
CA ILE A 269 -5.49 11.39 4.34
C ILE A 269 -4.34 10.41 4.16
N VAL A 270 -3.43 10.76 3.27
CA VAL A 270 -2.15 10.07 3.07
C VAL A 270 -1.03 11.10 3.02
N ASP A 271 0.12 10.73 3.52
CA ASP A 271 1.34 11.53 3.39
C ASP A 271 2.55 10.62 3.23
N ARG A 272 3.67 11.21 2.85
CA ARG A 272 4.95 10.53 2.68
C ARG A 272 6.05 11.26 3.42
N PHE A 273 6.99 10.49 3.91
CA PHE A 273 8.17 11.03 4.53
C PHE A 273 9.37 10.13 4.22
N ASP A 274 10.53 10.71 4.32
CA ASP A 274 11.79 10.04 4.05
C ASP A 274 12.56 9.81 5.36
N LEU A 275 13.12 8.62 5.51
CA LEU A 275 14.06 8.27 6.56
C LEU A 275 15.44 8.07 5.95
N THR A 276 16.35 8.94 6.27
CA THR A 276 17.73 8.94 5.75
C THR A 276 18.73 8.30 6.72
#